data_e8ecbd40bba1d730196d5f05d79c6dcf
#
_entry.id   e8ecbd40bba1d730196d5f05d79c6dcf
#
_cell.length_a   1.000
_cell.length_b   1.000
_cell.length_c   1.000
_cell.angle_alpha   90.00
_cell.angle_beta   90.00
_cell.angle_gamma   90.00
#
_symmetry.space_group_name_H-M   'P 1'
#
loop_
_entity.id
_entity.type
_entity.pdbx_description
1 polymer ?
#
loop_
_entity_poly.entity_id
_entity_poly.type
_entity_poly.pdbx_seq_one_letter_code
_entity_poly.pdbx_strand_id
1 'polypeptide(L)'
;MPQQINDLWIRRYSIPSFLYIPEKTQLSIEPLLPPPADVTQPVLSITYFSASSFPFATPAVVSTGFGWPSIGFGIEGVNSRLTHFLLAALKENMILRAWTLMDFYDKPVGSGVIPLLIECNFKGKLKRRSQSDGV
;
A
#
# COMPACT_ATOMS: atom_id res chain seq x y z
N MET A 1 -16.05 -12.98 12.08
CA MET A 1 -15.10 -12.18 11.29
C MET A 1 -14.40 -11.22 12.23
N PRO A 2 -13.07 -11.12 12.21
CA PRO A 2 -12.35 -10.26 13.12
C PRO A 2 -12.73 -8.79 12.90
N GLN A 3 -12.99 -8.07 13.98
CA GLN A 3 -13.32 -6.64 14.01
C GLN A 3 -12.29 -5.70 13.33
N GLN A 4 -11.10 -6.19 13.05
CA GLN A 4 -10.00 -5.40 12.48
C GLN A 4 -10.30 -4.77 11.12
N ILE A 5 -11.13 -5.39 10.28
CA ILE A 5 -11.48 -4.82 8.96
C ILE A 5 -12.30 -3.53 9.13
N ASN A 6 -13.24 -3.51 10.06
CA ASN A 6 -14.10 -2.35 10.28
C ASN A 6 -13.35 -1.16 10.90
N ASP A 7 -12.43 -1.38 11.84
CA ASP A 7 -11.67 -0.30 12.48
C ASP A 7 -10.69 0.37 11.51
N LEU A 8 -10.06 -0.39 10.63
CA LEU A 8 -9.20 0.13 9.57
C LEU A 8 -9.98 0.96 8.55
N TRP A 9 -11.18 0.55 8.23
CA TRP A 9 -12.04 1.21 7.25
C TRP A 9 -12.49 2.60 7.75
N ILE A 10 -12.94 2.70 8.99
CA ILE A 10 -13.50 3.93 9.56
C ILE A 10 -12.40 4.98 9.83
N ARG A 11 -11.23 4.57 10.30
CA ARG A 11 -10.17 5.52 10.70
C ARG A 11 -9.41 6.15 9.53
N ARG A 12 -9.44 5.56 8.33
CA ARG A 12 -8.48 5.88 7.26
C ARG A 12 -9.10 6.26 5.93
N TYR A 13 -10.39 6.35 5.90
CA TYR A 13 -11.14 6.78 4.73
C TYR A 13 -10.98 8.27 4.46
N SER A 14 -10.87 9.09 5.52
CA SER A 14 -10.71 10.54 5.43
C SER A 14 -9.40 10.97 6.09
N ILE A 15 -8.67 11.85 5.44
CA ILE A 15 -7.47 12.50 5.99
C ILE A 15 -7.74 14.00 6.12
N PRO A 16 -7.36 14.64 7.25
CA PRO A 16 -7.65 16.06 7.48
C PRO A 16 -6.99 17.00 6.47
N SER A 17 -5.84 16.62 5.92
CA SER A 17 -5.14 17.38 4.88
C SER A 17 -4.14 16.51 4.13
N PHE A 18 -3.56 17.04 3.05
CA PHE A 18 -2.48 16.37 2.31
C PHE A 18 -1.21 16.11 3.17
N LEU A 19 -1.04 16.80 4.29
CA LEU A 19 0.06 16.56 5.23
C LEU A 19 0.01 15.16 5.87
N TYR A 20 -1.15 14.54 5.90
CA TYR A 20 -1.34 13.19 6.44
C TYR A 20 -1.15 12.07 5.41
N ILE A 21 -0.73 12.40 4.18
CA ILE A 21 -0.44 11.40 3.15
C ILE A 21 0.61 10.37 3.62
N PRO A 22 1.72 10.73 4.28
CA PRO A 22 2.67 9.75 4.80
C PRO A 22 2.05 8.77 5.79
N GLU A 23 1.29 9.27 6.75
CA GLU A 23 0.57 8.45 7.73
C GLU A 23 -0.42 7.52 7.03
N LYS A 24 -1.27 8.07 6.13
CA LYS A 24 -2.20 7.27 5.34
C LYS A 24 -1.49 6.14 4.59
N THR A 25 -0.34 6.42 3.99
CA THR A 25 0.44 5.42 3.27
C THR A 25 0.89 4.31 4.20
N GLN A 26 1.49 4.64 5.34
CA GLN A 26 1.97 3.66 6.32
C GLN A 26 0.83 2.74 6.77
N LEU A 27 -0.29 3.32 7.14
CA LEU A 27 -1.47 2.60 7.60
C LEU A 27 -2.08 1.71 6.50
N SER A 28 -1.91 2.08 5.23
CA SER A 28 -2.38 1.26 4.10
C SER A 28 -1.39 0.16 3.73
N ILE A 29 -0.12 0.29 4.09
CA ILE A 29 0.93 -0.72 3.90
C ILE A 29 0.82 -1.84 4.95
N GLU A 30 0.47 -1.53 6.18
CA GLU A 30 0.37 -2.52 7.27
C GLU A 30 -0.39 -3.79 6.89
N PRO A 31 -1.59 -3.73 6.25
CA PRO A 31 -2.31 -4.93 5.85
C PRO A 31 -1.63 -5.75 4.74
N LEU A 32 -0.63 -5.18 4.03
CA LEU A 32 0.14 -5.91 3.02
C LEU A 32 1.14 -6.87 3.66
N LEU A 33 1.54 -6.59 4.90
CA LEU A 33 2.50 -7.40 5.63
C LEU A 33 1.85 -8.71 6.13
N PRO A 34 2.63 -9.76 6.36
CA PRO A 34 2.12 -10.96 6.99
C PRO A 34 1.49 -10.63 8.35
N PRO A 35 0.38 -11.30 8.72
CA PRO A 35 -0.17 -11.13 10.06
C PRO A 35 0.84 -11.60 11.11
N PRO A 36 0.73 -11.10 12.36
CA PRO A 36 1.53 -11.59 13.47
C PRO A 36 1.46 -13.12 13.61
N ALA A 37 2.53 -13.71 14.11
CA ALA A 37 2.67 -15.18 14.20
C ALA A 37 1.63 -15.88 15.09
N ASP A 38 0.99 -15.13 15.99
CA ASP A 38 -0.06 -15.60 16.88
C ASP A 38 -1.44 -15.73 16.20
N VAL A 39 -1.58 -15.18 14.98
CA VAL A 39 -2.83 -15.27 14.23
C VAL A 39 -2.89 -16.59 13.47
N THR A 40 -3.62 -17.55 14.01
CA THR A 40 -3.75 -18.92 13.45
C THR A 40 -4.86 -19.05 12.40
N GLN A 41 -5.78 -18.10 12.33
CA GLN A 41 -6.88 -18.15 11.38
C GLN A 41 -6.53 -17.45 10.05
N PRO A 42 -7.06 -17.93 8.93
CA PRO A 42 -6.87 -17.25 7.65
C PRO A 42 -7.50 -15.85 7.68
N VAL A 43 -6.69 -14.83 7.43
CA VAL A 43 -7.12 -13.42 7.39
C VAL A 43 -7.16 -12.96 5.94
N LEU A 44 -8.32 -12.48 5.50
CA LEU A 44 -8.44 -11.72 4.26
C LEU A 44 -8.10 -10.26 4.55
N SER A 45 -7.00 -9.79 3.99
CA SER A 45 -6.60 -8.39 4.11
C SER A 45 -7.01 -7.61 2.87
N ILE A 46 -7.65 -6.48 3.09
CA ILE A 46 -8.00 -5.51 2.03
C ILE A 46 -7.47 -4.16 2.48
N THR A 47 -6.76 -3.47 1.61
CA THR A 47 -6.23 -2.15 1.90
C THR A 47 -6.64 -1.13 0.85
N TYR A 48 -6.90 0.09 1.31
CA TYR A 48 -7.34 1.22 0.48
C TYR A 48 -6.25 2.28 0.47
N PHE A 49 -5.67 2.51 -0.69
CA PHE A 49 -4.74 3.61 -0.91
C PHE A 49 -5.44 4.91 -1.30
N SER A 50 -6.73 4.82 -1.61
CA SER A 50 -7.59 5.98 -1.85
C SER A 50 -7.90 6.72 -0.55
N ALA A 51 -7.94 8.03 -0.60
CA ALA A 51 -8.46 8.88 0.45
C ALA A 51 -8.81 10.25 -0.11
N SER A 52 -9.64 10.98 0.62
CA SER A 52 -9.96 12.37 0.27
C SER A 52 -10.35 13.17 1.49
N SER A 53 -10.11 14.48 1.43
CA SER A 53 -10.64 15.44 2.38
C SER A 53 -10.80 16.79 1.69
N PHE A 54 -11.95 17.39 1.84
CA PHE A 54 -12.21 18.74 1.32
C PHE A 54 -11.58 19.80 2.25
N PRO A 55 -11.02 20.88 1.71
CA PRO A 55 -10.89 21.19 0.28
C PRO A 55 -9.54 20.75 -0.36
N PHE A 56 -8.53 20.41 0.43
CA PHE A 56 -7.13 20.36 -0.06
C PHE A 56 -6.57 18.96 -0.33
N ALA A 57 -7.23 17.91 0.14
CA ALA A 57 -6.79 16.53 -0.09
C ALA A 57 -7.75 15.81 -1.03
N THR A 58 -7.82 16.25 -2.28
CA THR A 58 -8.60 15.53 -3.31
C THR A 58 -8.00 14.14 -3.57
N PRO A 59 -8.77 13.16 -4.08
CA PRO A 59 -8.23 11.84 -4.43
C PRO A 59 -7.00 11.91 -5.34
N ALA A 60 -6.99 12.84 -6.28
CA ALA A 60 -5.83 13.06 -7.16
C ALA A 60 -4.60 13.52 -6.37
N VAL A 61 -4.74 14.51 -5.48
CA VAL A 61 -3.64 15.01 -4.64
C VAL A 61 -3.13 13.91 -3.71
N VAL A 62 -4.00 13.12 -3.13
CA VAL A 62 -3.59 12.00 -2.27
C VAL A 62 -2.79 10.97 -3.06
N SER A 63 -3.24 10.62 -4.25
CA SER A 63 -2.59 9.59 -5.08
C SER A 63 -1.27 10.06 -5.67
N THR A 64 -1.22 11.29 -6.22
CA THR A 64 -0.06 11.79 -6.99
C THR A 64 0.87 12.67 -6.17
N GLY A 65 0.39 13.22 -5.06
CA GLY A 65 1.13 14.18 -4.26
C GLY A 65 0.81 15.64 -4.62
N PHE A 66 1.50 16.53 -3.94
CA PHE A 66 1.37 17.97 -4.10
C PHE A 66 2.74 18.65 -4.21
N GLY A 67 2.87 19.62 -5.11
CA GLY A 67 4.12 20.38 -5.30
C GLY A 67 5.18 19.61 -6.07
N TRP A 68 6.44 19.82 -5.71
CA TRP A 68 7.62 19.21 -6.34
C TRP A 68 8.50 18.53 -5.27
N PRO A 69 8.12 17.33 -4.79
CA PRO A 69 8.85 16.65 -3.71
C PRO A 69 10.32 16.39 -4.05
N SER A 70 10.64 16.18 -5.34
CA SER A 70 12.01 15.92 -5.82
C SER A 70 12.99 17.06 -5.57
N ILE A 71 12.49 18.28 -5.40
CA ILE A 71 13.32 19.46 -5.08
C ILE A 71 13.07 19.99 -3.67
N GLY A 72 12.48 19.14 -2.80
CA GLY A 72 12.25 19.46 -1.39
C GLY A 72 11.03 20.34 -1.12
N PHE A 73 10.20 20.59 -2.12
CA PHE A 73 8.98 21.37 -1.96
C PHE A 73 7.73 20.54 -2.30
N GLY A 74 6.97 20.19 -1.30
CA GLY A 74 5.73 19.45 -1.49
C GLY A 74 5.69 18.12 -0.74
N ILE A 75 4.69 17.32 -1.05
CA ILE A 75 4.48 16.00 -0.43
C ILE A 75 4.27 14.97 -1.52
N GLU A 76 5.05 13.92 -1.45
CA GLU A 76 4.93 12.77 -2.33
C GLU A 76 3.62 12.02 -2.06
N GLY A 77 2.93 11.65 -3.15
CA GLY A 77 1.65 10.94 -3.08
C GLY A 77 1.77 9.49 -2.65
N VAL A 78 0.62 8.90 -2.33
CA VAL A 78 0.51 7.51 -1.87
C VAL A 78 1.06 6.53 -2.90
N ASN A 79 0.83 6.76 -4.20
CA ASN A 79 1.26 5.86 -5.26
C ASN A 79 2.80 5.76 -5.36
N SER A 80 3.50 6.89 -5.31
CA SER A 80 4.97 6.90 -5.33
C SER A 80 5.55 6.26 -4.07
N ARG A 81 4.99 6.56 -2.90
CA ARG A 81 5.39 5.95 -1.63
C ARG A 81 5.19 4.43 -1.62
N LEU A 82 4.06 3.97 -2.17
CA LEU A 82 3.83 2.53 -2.35
C LEU A 82 4.87 1.92 -3.30
N THR A 83 5.25 2.61 -4.37
CA THR A 83 6.32 2.16 -5.27
C THR A 83 7.63 1.93 -4.52
N HIS A 84 8.05 2.89 -3.69
CA HIS A 84 9.26 2.75 -2.88
C HIS A 84 9.18 1.56 -1.91
N PHE A 85 8.03 1.37 -1.26
CA PHE A 85 7.80 0.21 -0.40
C PHE A 85 7.87 -1.12 -1.18
N LEU A 86 7.23 -1.21 -2.34
CA LEU A 86 7.23 -2.42 -3.16
C LEU A 86 8.64 -2.77 -3.66
N LEU A 87 9.44 -1.78 -4.04
CA LEU A 87 10.84 -1.98 -4.42
C LEU A 87 11.66 -2.55 -3.26
N ALA A 88 11.47 -2.00 -2.06
CA ALA A 88 12.13 -2.52 -0.86
C ALA A 88 11.66 -3.95 -0.55
N ALA A 89 10.37 -4.21 -0.60
CA ALA A 89 9.79 -5.54 -0.37
C ALA A 89 10.33 -6.58 -1.37
N LEU A 90 10.48 -6.20 -2.65
CA LEU A 90 11.08 -7.07 -3.67
C LEU A 90 12.54 -7.36 -3.39
N LYS A 91 13.31 -6.36 -2.98
CA LYS A 91 14.73 -6.51 -2.63
C LYS A 91 14.92 -7.46 -1.44
N GLU A 92 14.05 -7.36 -0.46
CA GLU A 92 14.07 -8.20 0.74
C GLU A 92 13.37 -9.55 0.57
N ASN A 93 12.83 -9.84 -0.62
CA ASN A 93 12.03 -11.03 -0.92
C ASN A 93 10.84 -11.22 0.04
N MET A 94 10.19 -10.14 0.44
CA MET A 94 9.02 -10.17 1.30
C MET A 94 7.82 -10.77 0.56
N ILE A 95 7.02 -11.54 1.28
CA ILE A 95 5.73 -12.04 0.78
C ILE A 95 4.67 -11.04 1.19
N LEU A 96 4.08 -10.37 0.22
CA LEU A 96 2.96 -9.46 0.46
C LEU A 96 1.63 -10.20 0.41
N ARG A 97 0.66 -9.71 1.18
CA ARG A 97 -0.70 -10.25 1.24
C ARG A 97 -1.64 -9.07 1.26
N ALA A 98 -2.59 -9.02 0.48
CA ALA A 98 -3.78 -8.20 0.54
C ALA A 98 -4.30 -7.93 -0.86
N TRP A 99 -5.54 -7.52 -0.91
CA TRP A 99 -6.14 -6.87 -2.06
C TRP A 99 -5.95 -5.37 -1.90
N THR A 100 -5.36 -4.74 -2.91
CA THR A 100 -5.13 -3.29 -2.92
C THR A 100 -6.16 -2.60 -3.79
N LEU A 101 -6.84 -1.61 -3.23
CA LEU A 101 -7.72 -0.72 -3.98
C LEU A 101 -7.10 0.68 -3.98
N MET A 102 -6.96 1.26 -5.17
CA MET A 102 -6.29 2.54 -5.32
C MET A 102 -6.89 3.35 -6.47
N ASP A 103 -6.89 4.67 -6.30
CA ASP A 103 -7.25 5.61 -7.35
C ASP A 103 -6.00 6.01 -8.15
N PHE A 104 -6.20 6.45 -9.39
CA PHE A 104 -5.13 7.00 -10.22
C PHE A 104 -3.87 6.11 -10.27
N TYR A 105 -4.04 4.79 -10.38
CA TYR A 105 -2.96 3.81 -10.34
C TYR A 105 -1.87 4.02 -11.41
N ASP A 106 -2.20 4.74 -12.46
CA ASP A 106 -1.31 5.13 -13.56
C ASP A 106 -0.57 6.46 -13.30
N LYS A 107 -0.80 7.11 -12.16
CA LYS A 107 -0.21 8.39 -11.80
C LYS A 107 0.68 8.27 -10.54
N PRO A 108 1.77 9.05 -10.48
CA PRO A 108 2.37 9.77 -11.62
C PRO A 108 2.81 8.82 -12.72
N VAL A 109 2.85 9.30 -13.95
CA VAL A 109 3.28 8.48 -15.10
C VAL A 109 4.66 7.87 -14.82
N GLY A 110 4.80 6.56 -15.01
CA GLY A 110 6.05 5.86 -14.75
C GLY A 110 6.25 5.47 -13.28
N SER A 111 5.26 5.63 -12.40
CA SER A 111 5.36 5.19 -11.00
C SER A 111 5.72 3.70 -10.84
N GLY A 112 5.35 2.87 -11.81
CA GLY A 112 5.67 1.44 -11.77
C GLY A 112 4.90 0.63 -10.72
N VAL A 113 3.89 1.18 -10.07
CA VAL A 113 3.11 0.50 -9.02
C VAL A 113 2.57 -0.84 -9.50
N ILE A 114 1.89 -0.86 -10.65
CA ILE A 114 1.25 -2.07 -11.16
C ILE A 114 2.26 -3.18 -11.52
N PRO A 115 3.31 -2.92 -12.31
CA PRO A 115 4.36 -3.91 -12.54
C PRO A 115 4.97 -4.47 -11.27
N LEU A 116 5.22 -3.61 -10.27
CA LEU A 116 5.80 -4.03 -9.00
C LEU A 116 4.85 -4.88 -8.16
N LEU A 117 3.56 -4.56 -8.13
CA LEU A 117 2.55 -5.41 -7.48
C LEU A 117 2.47 -6.79 -8.13
N ILE A 118 2.51 -6.85 -9.45
CA ILE A 118 2.55 -8.11 -10.20
C ILE A 118 3.80 -8.91 -9.83
N GLU A 119 4.97 -8.29 -9.85
CA GLU A 119 6.24 -8.94 -9.53
C GLU A 119 6.27 -9.48 -8.08
N CYS A 120 5.78 -8.71 -7.11
CA CYS A 120 5.64 -9.15 -5.72
C CYS A 120 4.77 -10.43 -5.61
N ASN A 121 3.69 -10.52 -6.39
CA ASN A 121 2.83 -11.70 -6.41
C ASN A 121 3.54 -12.93 -6.98
N PHE A 122 4.35 -12.79 -8.02
CA PHE A 122 5.11 -13.90 -8.62
C PHE A 122 6.21 -14.40 -7.68
N LYS A 123 7.00 -13.52 -7.09
CA LYS A 123 8.05 -13.91 -6.13
C LYS A 123 7.49 -14.65 -4.92
N GLY A 124 6.36 -14.21 -4.40
CA GLY A 124 5.67 -14.90 -3.31
C GLY A 124 5.25 -16.33 -3.67
N LYS A 125 4.87 -16.59 -4.92
CA LYS A 125 4.53 -17.96 -5.39
C LYS A 125 5.75 -18.87 -5.53
N LEU A 126 6.86 -18.38 -6.03
CA LEU A 126 8.11 -19.13 -6.19
C LEU A 126 8.63 -19.62 -4.82
N LYS A 127 8.63 -18.75 -3.82
CA LYS A 127 9.08 -19.08 -2.46
C LYS A 127 8.20 -20.16 -1.80
N ARG A 128 6.88 -20.14 -2.03
CA ARG A 128 5.98 -21.18 -1.51
C ARG A 128 6.23 -22.55 -2.14
N ARG A 129 6.52 -22.60 -3.44
CA ARG A 129 6.83 -23.86 -4.13
C ARG A 129 8.12 -24.49 -3.60
N SER A 130 9.17 -23.71 -3.43
CA SER A 130 10.45 -24.24 -2.91
C SER A 130 10.35 -24.75 -1.46
N GLN A 131 9.37 -24.31 -0.69
CA GLN A 131 9.11 -24.82 0.68
C GLN A 131 8.25 -26.08 0.67
N SER A 132 7.41 -26.32 -0.34
CA SER A 132 6.59 -27.51 -0.45
C SER A 132 7.32 -28.70 -1.03
N ASP A 133 8.36 -28.48 -1.82
CA ASP A 133 9.14 -29.51 -2.50
C ASP A 133 10.33 -30.01 -1.62
N GLY A 134 10.48 -29.50 -0.42
CA GLY A 134 11.55 -29.83 0.53
C GLY A 134 11.10 -30.69 1.72
N VAL A 135 9.92 -31.35 1.63
CA VAL A 135 9.41 -32.28 2.67
C VAL A 135 9.36 -33.69 2.13
#